data_86b29fb211011a122a054997ee7f417a
#
_entry.id   86b29fb211011a122a054997ee7f417a
#
_cell.length_a   1.000
_cell.length_b   1.000
_cell.length_c   1.000
_cell.angle_alpha   90.00
_cell.angle_beta   90.00
_cell.angle_gamma   90.00
#
_symmetry.space_group_name_H-M   'P 1'
#
loop_
_entity.id
_entity.type
_entity.pdbx_description
1 polymer ?
#
loop_
_entity_poly.entity_id
_entity_poly.type
_entity_poly.pdbx_seq_one_letter_code
_entity_poly.pdbx_strand_id
1 'polypeptide(L)'
;MRTTALATILFTFCLLVACTRSEPSYKLVQADSLMQKSPDSALRFLREIYPEELRTAEDKAYYALLITQAQDKNFITQTDDSLICIAVQYYDSTECIPKQAKAYYYWGCIKRNKNNHPEALKKFFIAITHAKKLSDGKLAGHIYNNVANIYTLQKLDEQADSIYQITEKLAIQEKDSGLWIDAVSQRSMIDIRKGKEYYHRAEEKLLHAFEISQHTAQRNMIAKAAYSLSLLYGRMNMGREAVIFAKLNIDNQDNTKVLYRGYLLLGDAYYKTAQYDSALIYLNKALYSKDHFTKAGAYMRLADIAQKQGKLEKALEMERKYSSHMDSAQQKQQSSEIIATEKNMLIQSKQSEYKANLNQFYYYTITGAVIFLTLFLVIWRRYRKEILHFKQKEIEQDKKIGELLQQKDEQIASLQKEIALHNYSQAEKQNLKEELHILKTERQALLNESYEHSEVYVKMKRIIQAYKKTDKSSEHFSEEDWKQLIAETDMRWNNITLRLATRYPLSQNEIHLCCLYL
;
A
#
# COMPACT_ATOMS: atom_id res chain seq x y z
N MET A 1 25.08 37.31 -10.74
CA MET A 1 24.20 37.48 -11.93
C MET A 1 24.34 36.33 -12.97
N ARG A 2 25.52 35.75 -13.25
CA ARG A 2 25.65 34.61 -14.22
C ARG A 2 25.11 33.26 -13.70
N THR A 3 25.21 33.00 -12.42
CA THR A 3 24.73 31.74 -11.80
C THR A 3 23.20 31.69 -11.63
N THR A 4 22.55 32.84 -11.42
CA THR A 4 21.09 32.94 -11.36
C THR A 4 20.43 32.81 -12.73
N ALA A 5 21.07 33.31 -13.78
CA ALA A 5 20.60 33.17 -15.16
C ALA A 5 20.70 31.69 -15.65
N LEU A 6 21.76 30.95 -15.27
CA LEU A 6 21.89 29.54 -15.61
C LEU A 6 20.85 28.66 -14.89
N ALA A 7 20.55 28.95 -13.63
CA ALA A 7 19.54 28.23 -12.85
C ALA A 7 18.11 28.50 -13.38
N THR A 8 17.81 29.72 -13.81
CA THR A 8 16.52 30.03 -14.45
C THR A 8 16.38 29.39 -15.83
N ILE A 9 17.45 29.34 -16.64
CA ILE A 9 17.43 28.64 -17.93
C ILE A 9 17.26 27.12 -17.75
N LEU A 10 17.93 26.51 -16.77
CA LEU A 10 17.75 25.09 -16.44
C LEU A 10 16.34 24.79 -15.93
N PHE A 11 15.77 25.68 -15.11
CA PHE A 11 14.41 25.55 -14.57
C PHE A 11 13.33 25.74 -15.65
N THR A 12 13.53 26.69 -16.58
CA THR A 12 12.63 26.86 -17.75
C THR A 12 12.80 25.72 -18.76
N PHE A 13 13.98 25.15 -18.93
CA PHE A 13 14.20 23.96 -19.77
C PHE A 13 13.57 22.71 -19.14
N CYS A 14 13.62 22.54 -17.82
CA CYS A 14 12.86 21.48 -17.11
C CYS A 14 11.35 21.66 -17.21
N LEU A 15 10.83 22.88 -17.26
CA LEU A 15 9.41 23.16 -17.45
C LEU A 15 8.95 22.93 -18.91
N LEU A 16 9.84 23.05 -19.89
CA LEU A 16 9.54 22.79 -21.31
C LEU A 16 9.64 21.28 -21.65
N VAL A 17 10.30 20.46 -20.83
CA VAL A 17 10.30 19.01 -20.89
C VAL A 17 9.15 18.41 -20.06
N ALA A 18 8.35 19.24 -19.35
CA ALA A 18 7.11 18.80 -18.75
C ALA A 18 6.17 18.32 -19.86
N CYS A 19 6.18 17.00 -20.05
CA CYS A 19 5.30 16.15 -20.84
C CYS A 19 4.23 16.93 -21.63
N THR A 20 4.46 17.16 -22.90
CA THR A 20 3.37 17.25 -23.86
C THR A 20 2.74 15.85 -23.89
N ARG A 21 1.85 15.53 -22.95
CA ARG A 21 0.92 14.43 -23.11
C ARG A 21 0.14 14.77 -24.38
N SER A 22 0.49 14.11 -25.49
CA SER A 22 -0.33 14.19 -26.68
C SER A 22 -1.70 13.65 -26.30
N GLU A 23 -2.74 14.45 -26.46
CA GLU A 23 -4.09 13.93 -26.23
C GLU A 23 -4.32 12.76 -27.20
N PRO A 24 -4.94 11.64 -26.72
CA PRO A 24 -5.25 10.51 -27.57
C PRO A 24 -6.08 10.97 -28.76
N SER A 25 -5.87 10.34 -29.91
CA SER A 25 -6.66 10.63 -31.13
C SER A 25 -8.14 10.67 -30.76
N TYR A 26 -8.84 11.74 -31.16
CA TYR A 26 -10.28 11.92 -30.93
C TYR A 26 -11.10 10.69 -31.31
N LYS A 27 -10.72 10.00 -32.39
CA LYS A 27 -11.36 8.76 -32.85
C LYS A 27 -11.28 7.64 -31.80
N LEU A 28 -10.16 7.50 -31.08
CA LEU A 28 -10.00 6.50 -30.02
C LEU A 28 -10.88 6.81 -28.80
N VAL A 29 -10.95 8.07 -28.41
CA VAL A 29 -11.82 8.53 -27.32
C VAL A 29 -13.29 8.28 -27.65
N GLN A 30 -13.70 8.56 -28.90
CA GLN A 30 -15.06 8.30 -29.38
C GLN A 30 -15.38 6.80 -29.36
N ALA A 31 -14.44 5.95 -29.80
CA ALA A 31 -14.61 4.49 -29.76
C ALA A 31 -14.76 3.98 -28.31
N ASP A 32 -13.96 4.50 -27.36
CA ASP A 32 -14.08 4.10 -25.95
C ASP A 32 -15.44 4.51 -25.35
N SER A 33 -15.96 5.68 -25.72
CA SER A 33 -17.29 6.14 -25.27
C SER A 33 -18.44 5.24 -25.73
N LEU A 34 -18.31 4.61 -26.90
CA LEU A 34 -19.27 3.66 -27.44
C LEU A 34 -19.15 2.27 -26.82
N MET A 35 -18.01 1.93 -26.23
CA MET A 35 -17.63 0.59 -25.82
C MET A 35 -18.63 -0.10 -24.87
N GLN A 36 -19.30 0.66 -24.01
CA GLN A 36 -20.26 0.12 -23.04
C GLN A 36 -21.68 0.06 -23.61
N LYS A 37 -22.05 1.05 -24.42
CA LYS A 37 -23.42 1.20 -24.92
C LYS A 37 -23.68 0.42 -26.21
N SER A 38 -22.70 0.37 -27.11
CA SER A 38 -22.80 -0.24 -28.44
C SER A 38 -21.43 -0.80 -28.86
N PRO A 39 -21.00 -1.96 -28.28
CA PRO A 39 -19.70 -2.56 -28.58
C PRO A 39 -19.49 -2.89 -30.09
N ASP A 40 -20.56 -3.24 -30.80
CA ASP A 40 -20.54 -3.50 -32.22
C ASP A 40 -20.23 -2.23 -33.04
N SER A 41 -20.81 -1.09 -32.65
CA SER A 41 -20.51 0.20 -33.27
C SER A 41 -19.08 0.64 -32.95
N ALA A 42 -18.62 0.44 -31.68
CA ALA A 42 -17.23 0.68 -31.32
C ALA A 42 -16.26 -0.16 -32.17
N LEU A 43 -16.57 -1.44 -32.37
CA LEU A 43 -15.74 -2.33 -33.18
C LEU A 43 -15.69 -1.90 -34.66
N ARG A 44 -16.83 -1.53 -35.24
CA ARG A 44 -16.86 -1.00 -36.62
C ARG A 44 -16.03 0.26 -36.75
N PHE A 45 -16.23 1.19 -35.86
CA PHE A 45 -15.49 2.46 -35.82
C PHE A 45 -13.97 2.26 -35.68
N LEU A 46 -13.54 1.35 -34.80
CA LEU A 46 -12.12 1.03 -34.64
C LEU A 46 -11.50 0.39 -35.91
N ARG A 47 -12.26 -0.39 -36.66
CA ARG A 47 -11.79 -1.01 -37.91
C ARG A 47 -11.59 -0.02 -39.06
N GLU A 48 -12.19 1.18 -38.96
CA GLU A 48 -12.03 2.26 -39.94
C GLU A 48 -10.80 3.14 -39.65
N ILE A 49 -10.09 2.88 -38.55
CA ILE A 49 -8.86 3.61 -38.20
C ILE A 49 -7.68 2.97 -38.94
N TYR A 50 -7.02 3.74 -39.78
CA TYR A 50 -5.82 3.30 -40.49
C TYR A 50 -4.58 3.38 -39.61
N PRO A 51 -3.57 2.49 -39.77
CA PRO A 51 -2.33 2.50 -38.97
C PRO A 51 -1.59 3.83 -39.01
N GLU A 52 -1.67 4.58 -40.11
CA GLU A 52 -1.04 5.89 -40.30
C GLU A 52 -1.65 6.99 -39.43
N GLU A 53 -2.88 6.81 -38.96
CA GLU A 53 -3.56 7.71 -38.05
C GLU A 53 -3.05 7.54 -36.60
N LEU A 54 -2.46 6.40 -36.27
CA LEU A 54 -1.89 6.09 -34.96
C LEU A 54 -0.46 6.62 -34.86
N ARG A 55 -0.36 7.94 -34.65
CA ARG A 55 0.93 8.65 -34.74
C ARG A 55 1.85 8.42 -33.57
N THR A 56 1.31 8.25 -32.37
CA THR A 56 2.07 8.12 -31.13
C THR A 56 2.08 6.67 -30.63
N ALA A 57 3.05 6.35 -29.77
CA ALA A 57 3.07 5.06 -29.07
C ALA A 57 1.83 4.88 -28.17
N GLU A 58 1.30 5.98 -27.61
CA GLU A 58 0.07 5.98 -26.83
C GLU A 58 -1.14 5.64 -27.71
N ASP A 59 -1.28 6.24 -28.90
CA ASP A 59 -2.38 5.93 -29.82
C ASP A 59 -2.36 4.45 -30.21
N LYS A 60 -1.18 3.90 -30.54
CA LYS A 60 -1.03 2.48 -30.90
C LYS A 60 -1.42 1.56 -29.75
N ALA A 61 -0.98 1.88 -28.52
CA ALA A 61 -1.32 1.12 -27.33
C ALA A 61 -2.81 1.22 -26.98
N TYR A 62 -3.38 2.41 -27.10
CA TYR A 62 -4.80 2.63 -26.83
C TYR A 62 -5.69 1.94 -27.86
N TYR A 63 -5.36 2.04 -29.14
CA TYR A 63 -6.03 1.30 -30.21
C TYR A 63 -5.98 -0.22 -29.94
N ALA A 64 -4.79 -0.76 -29.62
CA ALA A 64 -4.61 -2.17 -29.34
C ALA A 64 -5.48 -2.66 -28.17
N LEU A 65 -5.60 -1.85 -27.11
CA LEU A 65 -6.48 -2.13 -25.98
C LEU A 65 -7.96 -2.10 -26.40
N LEU A 66 -8.40 -1.03 -27.09
CA LEU A 66 -9.79 -0.84 -27.46
C LEU A 66 -10.28 -1.87 -28.47
N ILE A 67 -9.49 -2.21 -29.50
CA ILE A 67 -9.88 -3.20 -30.50
C ILE A 67 -9.99 -4.60 -29.88
N THR A 68 -9.06 -4.94 -28.95
CA THR A 68 -9.12 -6.19 -28.19
C THR A 68 -10.38 -6.23 -27.31
N GLN A 69 -10.68 -5.17 -26.60
CA GLN A 69 -11.89 -5.04 -25.80
C GLN A 69 -13.16 -5.14 -26.64
N ALA A 70 -13.22 -4.43 -27.77
CA ALA A 70 -14.38 -4.45 -28.65
C ALA A 70 -14.63 -5.85 -29.24
N GLN A 71 -13.59 -6.56 -29.64
CA GLN A 71 -13.70 -7.94 -30.11
C GLN A 71 -14.22 -8.89 -29.03
N ASP A 72 -13.70 -8.80 -27.79
CA ASP A 72 -14.18 -9.63 -26.68
C ASP A 72 -15.67 -9.37 -26.38
N LYS A 73 -16.07 -8.10 -26.30
CA LYS A 73 -17.47 -7.71 -26.06
C LYS A 73 -18.42 -8.14 -27.18
N ASN A 74 -17.93 -8.29 -28.39
CA ASN A 74 -18.68 -8.81 -29.53
C ASN A 74 -18.56 -10.33 -29.71
N PHE A 75 -18.10 -11.05 -28.67
CA PHE A 75 -17.95 -12.50 -28.66
C PHE A 75 -17.01 -13.06 -29.73
N ILE A 76 -16.12 -12.24 -30.29
CA ILE A 76 -15.10 -12.65 -31.25
C ILE A 76 -13.96 -13.30 -30.46
N THR A 77 -13.77 -14.60 -30.68
CA THR A 77 -12.71 -15.35 -29.95
C THR A 77 -11.34 -14.97 -30.49
N GLN A 78 -10.57 -14.26 -29.67
CA GLN A 78 -9.19 -13.93 -29.99
C GLN A 78 -8.26 -15.02 -29.41
N THR A 79 -7.30 -15.43 -30.22
CA THR A 79 -6.23 -16.37 -29.82
C THR A 79 -4.83 -15.78 -30.08
N ASP A 80 -4.72 -14.67 -30.80
CA ASP A 80 -3.48 -13.93 -30.99
C ASP A 80 -3.38 -12.80 -29.96
N ASP A 81 -2.27 -12.73 -29.24
CA ASP A 81 -2.01 -11.74 -28.20
C ASP A 81 -1.04 -10.63 -28.63
N SER A 82 -0.65 -10.59 -29.90
CA SER A 82 0.30 -9.59 -30.42
C SER A 82 -0.16 -8.14 -30.17
N LEU A 83 -1.43 -7.85 -30.44
CA LEU A 83 -1.99 -6.52 -30.24
C LEU A 83 -2.03 -6.12 -28.76
N ILE A 84 -2.58 -6.98 -27.90
CA ILE A 84 -2.69 -6.63 -26.47
C ILE A 84 -1.33 -6.50 -25.82
N CYS A 85 -0.30 -7.20 -26.29
CA CYS A 85 1.07 -7.04 -25.82
C CYS A 85 1.61 -5.63 -26.06
N ILE A 86 1.25 -4.97 -27.17
CA ILE A 86 1.59 -3.56 -27.41
C ILE A 86 1.01 -2.66 -26.31
N ALA A 87 -0.26 -2.88 -25.97
CA ALA A 87 -0.92 -2.12 -24.91
C ALA A 87 -0.25 -2.37 -23.55
N VAL A 88 0.00 -3.64 -23.20
CA VAL A 88 0.64 -3.98 -21.92
C VAL A 88 2.03 -3.35 -21.83
N GLN A 89 2.86 -3.51 -22.85
CA GLN A 89 4.23 -2.98 -22.89
C GLN A 89 4.28 -1.46 -22.65
N TYR A 90 3.37 -0.75 -23.32
CA TYR A 90 3.27 0.71 -23.17
C TYR A 90 2.78 1.11 -21.78
N TYR A 91 1.65 0.50 -21.32
CA TYR A 91 1.07 0.90 -20.03
C TYR A 91 1.88 0.45 -18.83
N ASP A 92 2.71 -0.58 -18.93
CA ASP A 92 3.66 -0.96 -17.87
C ASP A 92 4.79 0.08 -17.70
N SER A 93 5.13 0.83 -18.77
CA SER A 93 6.09 1.93 -18.71
C SER A 93 5.47 3.26 -18.23
N THR A 94 4.14 3.29 -18.06
CA THR A 94 3.40 4.47 -17.64
C THR A 94 2.67 4.19 -16.32
N GLU A 95 2.35 5.23 -15.53
CA GLU A 95 1.57 5.07 -14.29
C GLU A 95 0.04 5.03 -14.51
N CYS A 96 -0.41 4.68 -15.73
CA CYS A 96 -1.82 4.65 -16.08
C CYS A 96 -2.49 3.35 -15.61
N ILE A 97 -2.69 3.21 -14.29
CA ILE A 97 -3.27 2.02 -13.64
C ILE A 97 -4.60 1.58 -14.26
N PRO A 98 -5.56 2.47 -14.65
CA PRO A 98 -6.82 2.03 -15.26
C PRO A 98 -6.62 1.26 -16.58
N LYS A 99 -5.73 1.74 -17.45
CA LYS A 99 -5.43 1.08 -18.72
C LYS A 99 -4.60 -0.19 -18.52
N GLN A 100 -3.68 -0.22 -17.55
CA GLN A 100 -2.98 -1.44 -17.13
C GLN A 100 -3.96 -2.54 -16.70
N ALA A 101 -4.89 -2.24 -15.80
CA ALA A 101 -5.88 -3.19 -15.33
C ALA A 101 -6.68 -3.82 -16.47
N LYS A 102 -7.17 -3.01 -17.41
CA LYS A 102 -7.91 -3.48 -18.58
C LYS A 102 -7.02 -4.30 -19.53
N ALA A 103 -5.78 -3.86 -19.79
CA ALA A 103 -4.86 -4.55 -20.67
C ALA A 103 -4.52 -5.96 -20.17
N TYR A 104 -4.18 -6.11 -18.91
CA TYR A 104 -3.94 -7.42 -18.28
C TYR A 104 -5.20 -8.28 -18.24
N TYR A 105 -6.39 -7.70 -18.01
CA TYR A 105 -7.65 -8.41 -18.06
C TYR A 105 -7.89 -9.04 -19.43
N TYR A 106 -7.81 -8.26 -20.52
CA TYR A 106 -8.02 -8.78 -21.86
C TYR A 106 -6.92 -9.73 -22.31
N TRP A 107 -5.68 -9.54 -21.87
CA TRP A 107 -4.63 -10.52 -22.08
C TRP A 107 -4.95 -11.86 -21.41
N GLY A 108 -5.46 -11.83 -20.18
CA GLY A 108 -5.99 -13.01 -19.51
C GLY A 108 -7.10 -13.71 -20.29
N CYS A 109 -8.03 -12.94 -20.86
CA CYS A 109 -9.10 -13.48 -21.73
C CYS A 109 -8.54 -14.20 -22.96
N ILE A 110 -7.54 -13.63 -23.63
CA ILE A 110 -6.88 -14.25 -24.79
C ILE A 110 -6.18 -15.55 -24.38
N LYS A 111 -5.41 -15.55 -23.26
CA LYS A 111 -4.76 -16.77 -22.77
C LYS A 111 -5.77 -17.86 -22.40
N ARG A 112 -6.91 -17.49 -21.75
CA ARG A 112 -8.03 -18.41 -21.50
C ARG A 112 -8.59 -18.99 -22.81
N ASN A 113 -8.78 -18.18 -23.84
CA ASN A 113 -9.28 -18.62 -25.14
C ASN A 113 -8.31 -19.57 -25.87
N LYS A 114 -7.01 -19.44 -25.62
CA LYS A 114 -5.96 -20.39 -26.03
C LYS A 114 -5.95 -21.70 -25.22
N ASN A 115 -6.81 -21.86 -24.20
CA ASN A 115 -6.78 -22.91 -23.19
C ASN A 115 -5.47 -22.94 -22.36
N ASN A 116 -4.71 -21.87 -22.32
CA ASN A 116 -3.55 -21.72 -21.43
C ASN A 116 -4.03 -21.10 -20.11
N HIS A 117 -4.68 -21.93 -19.31
CA HIS A 117 -5.31 -21.48 -18.06
C HIS A 117 -4.32 -20.99 -16.99
N PRO A 118 -3.13 -21.59 -16.79
CA PRO A 118 -2.15 -21.07 -15.85
C PRO A 118 -1.69 -19.65 -16.19
N GLU A 119 -1.36 -19.38 -17.47
CA GLU A 119 -0.99 -18.04 -17.91
C GLU A 119 -2.17 -17.04 -17.85
N ALA A 120 -3.39 -17.49 -18.15
CA ALA A 120 -4.58 -16.65 -17.99
C ALA A 120 -4.73 -16.18 -16.53
N LEU A 121 -4.59 -17.10 -15.57
CA LEU A 121 -4.66 -16.77 -14.14
C LEU A 121 -3.59 -15.77 -13.72
N LYS A 122 -2.33 -15.93 -14.18
CA LYS A 122 -1.27 -14.95 -13.91
C LYS A 122 -1.68 -13.54 -14.35
N LYS A 123 -2.23 -13.42 -15.56
CA LYS A 123 -2.68 -12.11 -16.09
C LYS A 123 -3.87 -11.56 -15.31
N PHE A 124 -4.85 -12.40 -14.96
CA PHE A 124 -5.99 -12.00 -14.15
C PHE A 124 -5.59 -11.56 -12.75
N PHE A 125 -4.64 -12.22 -12.08
CA PHE A 125 -4.17 -11.78 -10.76
C PHE A 125 -3.46 -10.43 -10.82
N ILE A 126 -2.67 -10.15 -11.86
CA ILE A 126 -2.08 -8.82 -12.07
C ILE A 126 -3.19 -7.78 -12.26
N ALA A 127 -4.18 -8.08 -13.12
CA ALA A 127 -5.33 -7.20 -13.35
C ALA A 127 -6.13 -6.91 -12.07
N ILE A 128 -6.36 -7.92 -11.20
CA ILE A 128 -7.01 -7.76 -9.89
C ILE A 128 -6.24 -6.80 -9.00
N THR A 129 -4.90 -6.92 -8.97
CA THR A 129 -4.05 -6.04 -8.16
C THR A 129 -4.22 -4.57 -8.58
N HIS A 130 -4.28 -4.30 -9.89
CA HIS A 130 -4.54 -2.96 -10.40
C HIS A 130 -5.97 -2.49 -10.15
N ALA A 131 -6.99 -3.34 -10.36
CA ALA A 131 -8.39 -3.01 -10.12
C ALA A 131 -8.66 -2.66 -8.64
N LYS A 132 -8.03 -3.37 -7.70
CA LYS A 132 -8.09 -3.06 -6.25
C LYS A 132 -7.50 -1.69 -5.92
N LYS A 133 -6.39 -1.30 -6.55
CA LYS A 133 -5.80 0.04 -6.36
C LYS A 133 -6.73 1.16 -6.82
N LEU A 134 -7.58 0.88 -7.82
CA LEU A 134 -8.55 1.83 -8.37
C LEU A 134 -9.87 1.85 -7.60
N SER A 135 -10.08 0.90 -6.68
CA SER A 135 -11.40 0.63 -6.09
C SER A 135 -12.48 0.34 -7.17
N ASP A 136 -12.07 -0.20 -8.33
CA ASP A 136 -12.98 -0.59 -9.43
C ASP A 136 -13.55 -1.98 -9.15
N GLY A 137 -14.63 -2.00 -8.39
CA GLY A 137 -15.32 -3.22 -8.01
C GLY A 137 -15.94 -3.94 -9.21
N LYS A 138 -16.39 -3.20 -10.22
CA LYS A 138 -16.99 -3.78 -11.43
C LYS A 138 -15.96 -4.57 -12.24
N LEU A 139 -14.80 -3.98 -12.54
CA LEU A 139 -13.73 -4.67 -13.25
C LEU A 139 -13.21 -5.87 -12.43
N ALA A 140 -13.00 -5.68 -11.13
CA ALA A 140 -12.58 -6.74 -10.23
C ALA A 140 -13.56 -7.92 -10.24
N GLY A 141 -14.87 -7.65 -10.19
CA GLY A 141 -15.92 -8.65 -10.26
C GLY A 141 -15.86 -9.49 -11.55
N HIS A 142 -15.70 -8.84 -12.72
CA HIS A 142 -15.54 -9.54 -13.99
C HIS A 142 -14.25 -10.37 -14.05
N ILE A 143 -13.16 -9.91 -13.47
CA ILE A 143 -11.91 -10.67 -13.40
C ILE A 143 -12.10 -11.91 -12.52
N TYR A 144 -12.66 -11.75 -11.31
CA TYR A 144 -12.93 -12.87 -10.41
C TYR A 144 -13.86 -13.91 -11.05
N ASN A 145 -14.89 -13.46 -11.78
CA ASN A 145 -15.76 -14.37 -12.51
C ASN A 145 -15.00 -15.22 -13.54
N ASN A 146 -14.04 -14.64 -14.26
CA ASN A 146 -13.19 -15.39 -15.19
C ASN A 146 -12.26 -16.37 -14.48
N VAL A 147 -11.70 -16.00 -13.33
CA VAL A 147 -10.89 -16.89 -12.48
C VAL A 147 -11.73 -18.09 -12.01
N ALA A 148 -12.93 -17.84 -11.47
CA ALA A 148 -13.85 -18.89 -11.04
C ALA A 148 -14.27 -19.82 -12.17
N ASN A 149 -14.53 -19.28 -13.36
CA ASN A 149 -14.82 -20.07 -14.57
C ASN A 149 -13.66 -21.00 -14.94
N ILE A 150 -12.40 -20.55 -14.83
CA ILE A 150 -11.24 -21.42 -15.05
C ILE A 150 -11.21 -22.55 -14.02
N TYR A 151 -11.41 -22.25 -12.73
CA TYR A 151 -11.46 -23.27 -11.69
C TYR A 151 -12.57 -24.31 -11.94
N THR A 152 -13.75 -23.84 -12.34
CA THR A 152 -14.88 -24.71 -12.72
C THR A 152 -14.53 -25.65 -13.86
N LEU A 153 -13.88 -25.12 -14.94
CA LEU A 153 -13.44 -25.91 -16.09
C LEU A 153 -12.42 -27.00 -15.69
N GLN A 154 -11.63 -26.73 -14.67
CA GLN A 154 -10.61 -27.63 -14.14
C GLN A 154 -11.13 -28.52 -13.01
N LYS A 155 -12.43 -28.50 -12.72
CA LYS A 155 -13.09 -29.26 -11.64
C LYS A 155 -12.56 -28.95 -10.23
N LEU A 156 -12.07 -27.74 -10.03
CA LEU A 156 -11.63 -27.18 -8.74
C LEU A 156 -12.83 -26.47 -8.09
N ASP A 157 -13.86 -27.25 -7.72
CA ASP A 157 -15.18 -26.73 -7.35
C ASP A 157 -15.16 -25.92 -6.05
N GLU A 158 -14.30 -26.24 -5.08
CA GLU A 158 -14.19 -25.48 -3.82
C GLU A 158 -13.58 -24.09 -4.05
N GLN A 159 -12.50 -24.02 -4.84
CA GLN A 159 -11.88 -22.76 -5.22
C GLN A 159 -12.85 -21.90 -6.05
N ALA A 160 -13.53 -22.52 -7.01
CA ALA A 160 -14.52 -21.84 -7.83
C ALA A 160 -15.66 -21.25 -6.98
N ASP A 161 -16.23 -22.03 -6.05
CA ASP A 161 -17.31 -21.58 -5.16
C ASP A 161 -16.88 -20.37 -4.32
N SER A 162 -15.68 -20.42 -3.74
CA SER A 162 -15.13 -19.30 -2.95
C SER A 162 -14.98 -18.01 -3.76
N ILE A 163 -14.51 -18.13 -5.00
CA ILE A 163 -14.33 -16.96 -5.87
C ILE A 163 -15.67 -16.45 -6.41
N TYR A 164 -16.63 -17.31 -6.73
CA TYR A 164 -17.98 -16.85 -7.11
C TYR A 164 -18.69 -16.12 -5.97
N GLN A 165 -18.48 -16.50 -4.70
CA GLN A 165 -19.00 -15.73 -3.56
C GLN A 165 -18.48 -14.29 -3.54
N ILE A 166 -17.19 -14.10 -3.85
CA ILE A 166 -16.60 -12.74 -3.98
C ILE A 166 -17.26 -12.01 -5.16
N THR A 167 -17.43 -12.69 -6.29
CA THR A 167 -18.07 -12.12 -7.49
C THR A 167 -19.50 -11.69 -7.21
N GLU A 168 -20.31 -12.53 -6.54
CA GLU A 168 -21.69 -12.20 -6.15
C GLU A 168 -21.76 -10.93 -5.29
N LYS A 169 -20.89 -10.81 -4.28
CA LYS A 169 -20.81 -9.62 -3.41
C LYS A 169 -20.47 -8.35 -4.21
N LEU A 170 -19.45 -8.43 -5.07
CA LEU A 170 -19.06 -7.29 -5.91
C LEU A 170 -20.17 -6.92 -6.90
N ALA A 171 -20.84 -7.90 -7.52
CA ALA A 171 -21.92 -7.65 -8.45
C ALA A 171 -23.10 -6.91 -7.78
N ILE A 172 -23.44 -7.25 -6.52
CA ILE A 172 -24.46 -6.56 -5.72
C ILE A 172 -24.00 -5.12 -5.42
N GLN A 173 -22.76 -4.92 -4.96
CA GLN A 173 -22.22 -3.60 -4.63
C GLN A 173 -22.20 -2.67 -5.84
N GLU A 174 -21.82 -3.20 -7.00
CA GLU A 174 -21.73 -2.46 -8.27
C GLU A 174 -23.04 -2.40 -9.06
N LYS A 175 -24.11 -2.98 -8.52
CA LYS A 175 -25.44 -3.08 -9.16
C LYS A 175 -25.35 -3.70 -10.58
N ASP A 176 -24.47 -4.68 -10.78
CA ASP A 176 -24.30 -5.40 -12.03
C ASP A 176 -25.10 -6.70 -12.03
N SER A 177 -26.39 -6.60 -12.42
CA SER A 177 -27.29 -7.75 -12.46
C SER A 177 -26.80 -8.85 -13.39
N GLY A 178 -26.15 -8.49 -14.51
CA GLY A 178 -25.61 -9.46 -15.46
C GLY A 178 -24.49 -10.30 -14.86
N LEU A 179 -23.55 -9.68 -14.17
CA LEU A 179 -22.46 -10.36 -13.46
C LEU A 179 -23.01 -11.22 -12.32
N TRP A 180 -24.02 -10.73 -11.60
CA TRP A 180 -24.64 -11.48 -10.52
C TRP A 180 -25.34 -12.75 -11.02
N ILE A 181 -26.16 -12.65 -12.10
CA ILE A 181 -26.82 -13.78 -12.73
C ILE A 181 -25.79 -14.83 -13.20
N ASP A 182 -24.68 -14.38 -13.80
CA ASP A 182 -23.63 -15.29 -14.26
C ASP A 182 -22.99 -16.03 -13.08
N ALA A 183 -22.58 -15.32 -12.04
CA ALA A 183 -21.95 -15.91 -10.86
C ALA A 183 -22.89 -16.89 -10.13
N VAL A 184 -24.13 -16.50 -9.89
CA VAL A 184 -25.14 -17.35 -9.23
C VAL A 184 -25.44 -18.59 -10.07
N SER A 185 -25.59 -18.44 -11.40
CA SER A 185 -25.84 -19.57 -12.29
C SER A 185 -24.69 -20.58 -12.25
N GLN A 186 -23.45 -20.12 -12.35
CA GLN A 186 -22.28 -20.99 -12.33
C GLN A 186 -22.09 -21.66 -10.94
N ARG A 187 -22.33 -20.93 -9.86
CA ARG A 187 -22.25 -21.46 -8.51
C ARG A 187 -23.32 -22.51 -8.24
N SER A 188 -24.54 -22.29 -8.74
CA SER A 188 -25.63 -23.29 -8.67
C SER A 188 -25.28 -24.55 -9.47
N MET A 189 -24.50 -24.45 -10.55
CA MET A 189 -23.99 -25.63 -11.27
C MET A 189 -23.02 -26.46 -10.40
N ILE A 190 -22.25 -25.82 -9.52
CA ILE A 190 -21.42 -26.53 -8.52
C ILE A 190 -22.33 -27.25 -7.52
N ASP A 191 -23.34 -26.55 -6.98
CA ASP A 191 -24.32 -27.14 -6.07
C ASP A 191 -25.01 -28.37 -6.69
N ILE A 192 -25.42 -28.29 -7.95
CA ILE A 192 -26.02 -29.43 -8.69
C ILE A 192 -25.07 -30.62 -8.80
N ARG A 193 -23.75 -30.38 -8.96
CA ARG A 193 -22.74 -31.46 -9.01
C ARG A 193 -22.49 -32.09 -7.63
N LYS A 194 -22.63 -31.32 -6.55
CA LYS A 194 -22.43 -31.79 -5.17
C LYS A 194 -23.47 -32.84 -4.75
N GLY A 195 -24.70 -32.74 -5.23
CA GLY A 195 -25.70 -33.75 -4.95
C GLY A 195 -27.11 -33.21 -4.68
N LYS A 196 -28.04 -34.16 -4.41
CA LYS A 196 -29.48 -33.86 -4.29
C LYS A 196 -29.81 -32.94 -3.11
N GLU A 197 -29.04 -32.99 -2.06
CA GLU A 197 -29.21 -32.13 -0.86
C GLU A 197 -29.06 -30.63 -1.15
N TYR A 198 -28.39 -30.27 -2.25
CA TYR A 198 -28.17 -28.89 -2.68
C TYR A 198 -29.20 -28.40 -3.71
N TYR A 199 -30.07 -29.30 -4.25
CA TYR A 199 -30.95 -28.95 -5.37
C TYR A 199 -31.95 -27.85 -5.00
N HIS A 200 -32.56 -27.89 -3.82
CA HIS A 200 -33.52 -26.87 -3.40
C HIS A 200 -32.89 -25.48 -3.31
N ARG A 201 -31.69 -25.39 -2.72
CA ARG A 201 -30.93 -24.13 -2.67
C ARG A 201 -30.55 -23.62 -4.05
N ALA A 202 -30.17 -24.52 -4.96
CA ALA A 202 -29.84 -24.16 -6.34
C ALA A 202 -31.09 -23.68 -7.08
N GLU A 203 -32.23 -24.34 -6.87
CA GLU A 203 -33.51 -23.95 -7.48
C GLU A 203 -33.94 -22.54 -7.09
N GLU A 204 -33.98 -22.25 -5.79
CA GLU A 204 -34.36 -20.93 -5.27
C GLU A 204 -33.51 -19.81 -5.89
N LYS A 205 -32.18 -19.98 -5.89
CA LYS A 205 -31.25 -19.00 -6.47
C LYS A 205 -31.43 -18.85 -7.97
N LEU A 206 -31.61 -19.95 -8.69
CA LEU A 206 -31.75 -19.93 -10.14
C LEU A 206 -33.10 -19.35 -10.59
N LEU A 207 -34.17 -19.60 -9.86
CA LEU A 207 -35.47 -18.97 -10.13
C LEU A 207 -35.39 -17.46 -9.90
N HIS A 208 -34.76 -17.00 -8.82
CA HIS A 208 -34.53 -15.57 -8.60
C HIS A 208 -33.63 -14.94 -9.67
N ALA A 209 -32.56 -15.65 -10.09
CA ALA A 209 -31.72 -15.19 -11.20
C ALA A 209 -32.49 -15.11 -12.53
N PHE A 210 -33.40 -16.06 -12.76
CA PHE A 210 -34.24 -16.05 -13.95
C PHE A 210 -35.24 -14.90 -13.92
N GLU A 211 -35.90 -14.65 -12.79
CA GLU A 211 -36.80 -13.50 -12.60
C GLU A 211 -36.08 -12.18 -12.90
N ILE A 212 -34.92 -11.93 -12.28
CA ILE A 212 -34.12 -10.73 -12.56
C ILE A 212 -33.75 -10.64 -14.03
N SER A 213 -33.41 -11.77 -14.67
CA SER A 213 -33.00 -11.80 -16.08
C SER A 213 -34.11 -11.35 -17.03
N GLN A 214 -35.37 -11.63 -16.69
CA GLN A 214 -36.53 -11.20 -17.49
C GLN A 214 -36.72 -9.68 -17.51
N HIS A 215 -36.27 -8.98 -16.46
CA HIS A 215 -36.28 -7.52 -16.38
C HIS A 215 -35.06 -6.86 -17.04
N THR A 216 -34.10 -7.65 -17.51
CA THR A 216 -32.94 -7.12 -18.26
C THR A 216 -33.25 -7.08 -19.75
N ALA A 217 -32.72 -6.08 -20.47
CA ALA A 217 -32.79 -6.05 -21.94
C ALA A 217 -31.86 -7.07 -22.62
N GLN A 218 -31.19 -7.95 -21.84
CA GLN A 218 -30.13 -8.83 -22.31
C GLN A 218 -30.61 -10.27 -22.43
N ARG A 219 -31.00 -10.70 -23.64
CA ARG A 219 -31.46 -12.06 -23.95
C ARG A 219 -30.50 -13.15 -23.48
N ASN A 220 -29.19 -12.91 -23.55
CA ASN A 220 -28.17 -13.87 -23.10
C ASN A 220 -28.22 -14.16 -21.60
N MET A 221 -28.71 -13.25 -20.75
CA MET A 221 -28.90 -13.49 -19.31
C MET A 221 -30.08 -14.45 -19.07
N ILE A 222 -31.18 -14.27 -19.81
CA ILE A 222 -32.30 -15.22 -19.79
C ILE A 222 -31.81 -16.59 -20.23
N ALA A 223 -31.02 -16.67 -21.32
CA ALA A 223 -30.47 -17.92 -21.80
C ALA A 223 -29.60 -18.65 -20.75
N LYS A 224 -28.75 -17.92 -20.01
CA LYS A 224 -27.88 -18.50 -18.97
C LYS A 224 -28.67 -19.05 -17.79
N ALA A 225 -29.61 -18.27 -17.24
CA ALA A 225 -30.43 -18.71 -16.13
C ALA A 225 -31.29 -19.92 -16.53
N ALA A 226 -31.93 -19.87 -17.71
CA ALA A 226 -32.70 -20.96 -18.24
C ALA A 226 -31.86 -22.24 -18.49
N TYR A 227 -30.62 -22.12 -18.97
CA TYR A 227 -29.71 -23.27 -19.10
C TYR A 227 -29.50 -23.98 -17.76
N SER A 228 -29.22 -23.24 -16.69
CA SER A 228 -28.94 -23.80 -15.38
C SER A 228 -30.19 -24.42 -14.74
N LEU A 229 -31.36 -23.79 -14.90
CA LEU A 229 -32.66 -24.35 -14.47
C LEU A 229 -32.99 -25.64 -15.23
N SER A 230 -32.83 -25.68 -16.54
CA SER A 230 -33.05 -26.88 -17.33
C SER A 230 -32.16 -28.04 -16.87
N LEU A 231 -30.88 -27.78 -16.60
CA LEU A 231 -29.98 -28.82 -16.08
C LEU A 231 -30.42 -29.32 -14.71
N LEU A 232 -30.80 -28.41 -13.80
CA LEU A 232 -31.29 -28.75 -12.46
C LEU A 232 -32.54 -29.62 -12.54
N TYR A 233 -33.56 -29.20 -13.28
CA TYR A 233 -34.80 -29.95 -13.44
C TYR A 233 -34.56 -31.32 -14.12
N GLY A 234 -33.63 -31.37 -15.05
CA GLY A 234 -33.19 -32.64 -15.61
C GLY A 234 -32.54 -33.56 -14.58
N ARG A 235 -31.82 -33.05 -13.60
CA ARG A 235 -31.25 -33.84 -12.48
C ARG A 235 -32.32 -34.25 -11.45
N MET A 236 -33.36 -33.43 -11.28
CA MET A 236 -34.51 -33.71 -10.42
C MET A 236 -35.52 -34.67 -11.07
N ASN A 237 -35.30 -35.15 -12.30
CA ASN A 237 -36.23 -35.94 -13.11
C ASN A 237 -37.55 -35.21 -13.45
N MET A 238 -37.55 -33.88 -13.41
CA MET A 238 -38.65 -33.02 -13.82
C MET A 238 -38.50 -32.68 -15.32
N GLY A 239 -38.76 -33.68 -16.14
CA GLY A 239 -38.43 -33.59 -17.58
C GLY A 239 -39.23 -32.55 -18.37
N ARG A 240 -40.50 -32.26 -17.98
CA ARG A 240 -41.31 -31.25 -18.62
C ARG A 240 -40.73 -29.85 -18.42
N GLU A 241 -40.40 -29.52 -17.20
CA GLU A 241 -39.77 -28.26 -16.79
C GLU A 241 -38.40 -28.12 -17.47
N ALA A 242 -37.60 -29.20 -17.50
CA ALA A 242 -36.32 -29.22 -18.21
C ALA A 242 -36.47 -28.88 -19.70
N VAL A 243 -37.50 -29.40 -20.37
CA VAL A 243 -37.78 -29.06 -21.78
C VAL A 243 -38.16 -27.60 -21.95
N ILE A 244 -39.00 -27.03 -21.07
CA ILE A 244 -39.43 -25.62 -21.12
C ILE A 244 -38.21 -24.73 -21.05
N PHE A 245 -37.36 -24.91 -20.01
CA PHE A 245 -36.20 -24.06 -19.82
C PHE A 245 -35.10 -24.28 -20.87
N ALA A 246 -34.94 -25.51 -21.41
CA ALA A 246 -34.04 -25.74 -22.52
C ALA A 246 -34.46 -25.03 -23.80
N LYS A 247 -35.76 -24.94 -24.10
CA LYS A 247 -36.26 -24.14 -25.20
C LYS A 247 -36.00 -22.65 -24.98
N LEU A 248 -36.34 -22.13 -23.79
CA LEU A 248 -36.05 -20.72 -23.44
C LEU A 248 -34.56 -20.38 -23.58
N ASN A 249 -33.65 -21.31 -23.21
CA ASN A 249 -32.22 -21.12 -23.42
C ASN A 249 -31.89 -20.96 -24.90
N ILE A 250 -32.39 -21.82 -25.79
CA ILE A 250 -32.12 -21.80 -27.23
C ILE A 250 -32.71 -20.53 -27.86
N ASP A 251 -33.95 -20.18 -27.52
CA ASP A 251 -34.66 -19.04 -28.11
C ASP A 251 -34.02 -17.68 -27.76
N ASN A 252 -33.29 -17.62 -26.64
CA ASN A 252 -32.61 -16.41 -26.16
C ASN A 252 -31.10 -16.45 -26.39
N GLN A 253 -30.55 -17.47 -27.09
CA GLN A 253 -29.12 -17.62 -27.32
C GLN A 253 -28.70 -17.06 -28.68
N ASP A 254 -27.97 -15.94 -28.69
CA ASP A 254 -27.42 -15.33 -29.89
C ASP A 254 -26.04 -15.89 -30.29
N ASN A 255 -25.32 -16.52 -29.33
CA ASN A 255 -24.00 -17.08 -29.58
C ASN A 255 -24.07 -18.52 -30.10
N THR A 256 -23.78 -18.73 -31.34
CA THR A 256 -23.82 -20.05 -32.02
C THR A 256 -22.92 -21.11 -31.33
N LYS A 257 -21.78 -20.71 -30.72
CA LYS A 257 -20.89 -21.68 -30.04
C LYS A 257 -21.54 -22.25 -28.79
N VAL A 258 -22.33 -21.47 -28.08
CA VAL A 258 -23.03 -21.87 -26.85
C VAL A 258 -24.33 -22.56 -27.18
N LEU A 259 -24.93 -22.23 -28.32
CA LEU A 259 -26.19 -22.79 -28.82
C LEU A 259 -26.14 -24.35 -28.88
N TYR A 260 -25.01 -24.92 -29.30
CA TYR A 260 -24.85 -26.38 -29.36
C TYR A 260 -24.96 -27.07 -27.98
N ARG A 261 -24.56 -26.42 -26.90
CA ARG A 261 -24.78 -26.91 -25.51
C ARG A 261 -26.28 -26.88 -25.19
N GLY A 262 -27.01 -25.86 -25.62
CA GLY A 262 -28.46 -25.78 -25.51
C GLY A 262 -29.14 -26.94 -26.23
N TYR A 263 -28.69 -27.29 -27.46
CA TYR A 263 -29.22 -28.46 -28.19
C TYR A 263 -28.96 -29.78 -27.47
N LEU A 264 -27.75 -29.97 -26.87
CA LEU A 264 -27.49 -31.14 -26.04
C LEU A 264 -28.46 -31.18 -24.84
N LEU A 265 -28.66 -30.05 -24.16
CA LEU A 265 -29.55 -29.96 -23.01
C LEU A 265 -31.00 -30.29 -23.37
N LEU A 266 -31.51 -29.75 -24.47
CA LEU A 266 -32.85 -30.03 -24.94
C LEU A 266 -33.01 -31.49 -25.40
N GLY A 267 -31.99 -32.04 -26.06
CA GLY A 267 -31.95 -33.46 -26.42
C GLY A 267 -31.97 -34.39 -25.24
N ASP A 268 -31.22 -34.06 -24.16
CA ASP A 268 -31.24 -34.81 -22.88
C ASP A 268 -32.61 -34.69 -22.20
N ALA A 269 -33.24 -33.54 -22.19
CA ALA A 269 -34.58 -33.31 -21.63
C ALA A 269 -35.64 -34.12 -22.39
N TYR A 270 -35.62 -34.17 -23.71
CA TYR A 270 -36.50 -34.99 -24.51
C TYR A 270 -36.25 -36.50 -24.32
N TYR A 271 -34.99 -36.90 -24.17
CA TYR A 271 -34.66 -38.30 -23.83
C TYR A 271 -35.33 -38.72 -22.51
N LYS A 272 -35.23 -37.87 -21.47
CA LYS A 272 -35.84 -38.14 -20.15
C LYS A 272 -37.35 -38.19 -20.17
N THR A 273 -37.98 -37.49 -21.08
CA THR A 273 -39.45 -37.56 -21.31
C THR A 273 -39.87 -38.61 -22.33
N ALA A 274 -38.96 -39.54 -22.70
CA ALA A 274 -39.14 -40.60 -23.68
C ALA A 274 -39.59 -40.14 -25.09
N GLN A 275 -39.35 -38.87 -25.39
CA GLN A 275 -39.61 -38.30 -26.74
C GLN A 275 -38.37 -38.50 -27.63
N TYR A 276 -38.07 -39.75 -27.99
CA TYR A 276 -36.78 -40.14 -28.61
C TYR A 276 -36.56 -39.50 -29.97
N ASP A 277 -37.63 -39.30 -30.79
CA ASP A 277 -37.48 -38.69 -32.10
C ASP A 277 -37.04 -37.24 -32.01
N SER A 278 -37.66 -36.50 -31.07
CA SER A 278 -37.25 -35.12 -30.79
C SER A 278 -35.82 -35.08 -30.19
N ALA A 279 -35.50 -36.02 -29.31
CA ALA A 279 -34.15 -36.14 -28.72
C ALA A 279 -33.09 -36.33 -29.82
N LEU A 280 -33.33 -37.25 -30.78
CA LEU A 280 -32.41 -37.53 -31.89
C LEU A 280 -32.13 -36.29 -32.73
N ILE A 281 -33.15 -35.45 -33.02
CA ILE A 281 -32.98 -34.20 -33.79
C ILE A 281 -32.01 -33.26 -33.10
N TYR A 282 -32.23 -32.99 -31.81
CA TYR A 282 -31.41 -32.00 -31.07
C TYR A 282 -30.04 -32.55 -30.70
N LEU A 283 -29.89 -33.82 -30.38
CA LEU A 283 -28.59 -34.46 -30.11
C LEU A 283 -27.71 -34.44 -31.38
N ASN A 284 -28.26 -34.70 -32.56
CA ASN A 284 -27.52 -34.59 -33.83
C ASN A 284 -27.08 -33.14 -34.09
N LYS A 285 -27.92 -32.14 -33.79
CA LYS A 285 -27.51 -30.72 -33.87
C LYS A 285 -26.36 -30.42 -32.91
N ALA A 286 -26.33 -31.00 -31.73
CA ALA A 286 -25.25 -30.81 -30.77
C ALA A 286 -23.89 -31.33 -31.22
N LEU A 287 -23.84 -32.34 -32.13
CA LEU A 287 -22.61 -32.89 -32.71
C LEU A 287 -21.83 -31.91 -33.57
N TYR A 288 -22.45 -30.83 -34.05
CA TYR A 288 -21.76 -29.76 -34.79
C TYR A 288 -20.92 -28.86 -33.89
N SER A 289 -20.99 -29.05 -32.56
CA SER A 289 -20.13 -28.34 -31.60
C SER A 289 -18.64 -28.59 -31.86
N LYS A 290 -17.80 -27.59 -31.63
CA LYS A 290 -16.33 -27.75 -31.54
C LYS A 290 -15.88 -28.24 -30.16
N ASP A 291 -16.76 -28.23 -29.16
CA ASP A 291 -16.48 -28.61 -27.78
C ASP A 291 -16.61 -30.13 -27.61
N HIS A 292 -15.52 -30.76 -27.18
CA HIS A 292 -15.46 -32.22 -26.97
C HIS A 292 -16.45 -32.70 -25.91
N PHE A 293 -16.66 -31.94 -24.83
CA PHE A 293 -17.64 -32.32 -23.80
C PHE A 293 -19.07 -32.33 -24.32
N THR A 294 -19.43 -31.35 -25.16
CA THR A 294 -20.75 -31.28 -25.81
C THR A 294 -20.96 -32.49 -26.74
N LYS A 295 -19.96 -32.82 -27.54
CA LYS A 295 -20.03 -34.00 -28.42
C LYS A 295 -20.13 -35.30 -27.63
N ALA A 296 -19.29 -35.45 -26.58
CA ALA A 296 -19.33 -36.64 -25.72
C ALA A 296 -20.73 -36.82 -25.10
N GLY A 297 -21.31 -35.75 -24.53
CA GLY A 297 -22.65 -35.81 -23.97
C GLY A 297 -23.72 -36.21 -25.01
N ALA A 298 -23.62 -35.70 -26.22
CA ALA A 298 -24.53 -36.06 -27.31
C ALA A 298 -24.37 -37.55 -27.69
N TYR A 299 -23.13 -38.03 -27.89
CA TYR A 299 -22.88 -39.43 -28.22
C TYR A 299 -23.35 -40.37 -27.11
N MET A 300 -23.17 -40.05 -25.86
CA MET A 300 -23.66 -40.83 -24.72
C MET A 300 -25.19 -41.04 -24.81
N ARG A 301 -25.95 -39.94 -25.04
CA ARG A 301 -27.42 -40.03 -25.17
C ARG A 301 -27.85 -40.73 -26.42
N LEU A 302 -27.13 -40.59 -27.52
CA LEU A 302 -27.40 -41.33 -28.77
C LEU A 302 -27.16 -42.84 -28.58
N ALA A 303 -26.14 -43.23 -27.79
CA ALA A 303 -25.90 -44.64 -27.42
C ALA A 303 -27.05 -45.17 -26.56
N ASP A 304 -27.49 -44.42 -25.53
CA ASP A 304 -28.63 -44.79 -24.68
C ASP A 304 -29.90 -45.03 -25.49
N ILE A 305 -30.21 -44.14 -26.47
CA ILE A 305 -31.38 -44.30 -27.34
C ILE A 305 -31.24 -45.52 -28.24
N ALA A 306 -30.08 -45.74 -28.88
CA ALA A 306 -29.83 -46.87 -29.73
C ALA A 306 -29.96 -48.20 -28.96
N GLN A 307 -29.49 -48.26 -27.71
CA GLN A 307 -29.63 -49.43 -26.85
C GLN A 307 -31.11 -49.70 -26.53
N LYS A 308 -31.89 -48.68 -26.15
CA LYS A 308 -33.33 -48.81 -25.92
C LYS A 308 -34.12 -49.26 -27.16
N GLN A 309 -33.62 -48.93 -28.34
CA GLN A 309 -34.20 -49.37 -29.63
C GLN A 309 -33.71 -50.76 -30.06
N GLY A 310 -32.85 -51.46 -29.28
CA GLY A 310 -32.29 -52.75 -29.65
C GLY A 310 -31.19 -52.72 -30.72
N LYS A 311 -30.71 -51.51 -31.10
CA LYS A 311 -29.68 -51.31 -32.13
C LYS A 311 -28.29 -51.36 -31.51
N LEU A 312 -27.86 -52.54 -31.10
CA LEU A 312 -26.64 -52.74 -30.26
C LEU A 312 -25.36 -52.32 -30.98
N GLU A 313 -25.19 -52.58 -32.25
CA GLU A 313 -23.99 -52.17 -33.00
C GLU A 313 -23.85 -50.62 -33.05
N LYS A 314 -24.99 -49.96 -33.28
CA LYS A 314 -25.02 -48.47 -33.27
C LYS A 314 -24.74 -47.91 -31.88
N ALA A 315 -25.26 -48.54 -30.84
CA ALA A 315 -24.97 -48.13 -29.46
C ALA A 315 -23.46 -48.24 -29.16
N LEU A 316 -22.82 -49.34 -29.51
CA LEU A 316 -21.38 -49.56 -29.34
C LEU A 316 -20.55 -48.53 -30.17
N GLU A 317 -20.93 -48.21 -31.38
CA GLU A 317 -20.28 -47.17 -32.17
C GLU A 317 -20.34 -45.79 -31.47
N MET A 318 -21.51 -45.43 -30.96
CA MET A 318 -21.69 -44.17 -30.24
C MET A 318 -20.90 -44.12 -28.94
N GLU A 319 -20.82 -45.22 -28.20
CA GLU A 319 -19.98 -45.31 -26.97
C GLU A 319 -18.50 -45.16 -27.29
N ARG A 320 -17.97 -45.72 -28.36
CA ARG A 320 -16.59 -45.50 -28.79
C ARG A 320 -16.31 -44.01 -29.10
N LYS A 321 -17.24 -43.35 -29.76
CA LYS A 321 -17.13 -41.91 -30.04
C LYS A 321 -17.21 -41.09 -28.77
N TYR A 322 -18.08 -41.47 -27.82
CA TYR A 322 -18.15 -40.85 -26.50
C TYR A 322 -16.79 -40.93 -25.79
N SER A 323 -16.19 -42.11 -25.66
CA SER A 323 -14.89 -42.31 -25.01
C SER A 323 -13.79 -41.49 -25.66
N SER A 324 -13.66 -41.51 -26.99
CA SER A 324 -12.67 -40.73 -27.73
C SER A 324 -12.77 -39.23 -27.47
N HIS A 325 -14.00 -38.67 -27.39
CA HIS A 325 -14.20 -37.26 -27.11
C HIS A 325 -13.97 -36.92 -25.61
N MET A 326 -14.27 -37.85 -24.70
CA MET A 326 -13.97 -37.68 -23.26
C MET A 326 -12.46 -37.67 -23.02
N ASP A 327 -11.69 -38.56 -23.63
CA ASP A 327 -10.23 -38.58 -23.54
C ASP A 327 -9.62 -37.26 -24.03
N SER A 328 -10.08 -36.78 -25.19
CA SER A 328 -9.65 -35.49 -25.74
C SER A 328 -9.99 -34.31 -24.82
N ALA A 329 -11.09 -34.36 -24.09
CA ALA A 329 -11.49 -33.33 -23.13
C ALA A 329 -10.65 -33.38 -21.86
N GLN A 330 -10.33 -34.58 -21.36
CA GLN A 330 -9.52 -34.79 -20.13
C GLN A 330 -8.05 -34.40 -20.33
N GLN A 331 -7.46 -34.61 -21.51
CA GLN A 331 -6.09 -34.21 -21.83
C GLN A 331 -5.85 -32.69 -21.68
N LYS A 332 -6.91 -31.89 -21.69
CA LYS A 332 -6.84 -30.43 -21.50
C LYS A 332 -6.88 -29.98 -20.02
N GLN A 333 -6.92 -30.91 -19.09
CA GLN A 333 -7.02 -30.59 -17.67
C GLN A 333 -5.64 -30.24 -17.09
N GLN A 334 -5.50 -29.04 -16.55
CA GLN A 334 -4.25 -28.45 -16.03
C GLN A 334 -4.38 -28.10 -14.53
N SER A 335 -5.15 -28.89 -13.78
CA SER A 335 -5.49 -28.54 -12.40
C SER A 335 -4.29 -28.41 -11.47
N SER A 336 -3.29 -29.29 -11.60
CA SER A 336 -2.07 -29.24 -10.78
C SER A 336 -1.23 -28.01 -11.05
N GLU A 337 -1.10 -27.62 -12.32
CA GLU A 337 -0.37 -26.41 -12.72
C GLU A 337 -1.10 -25.13 -12.28
N ILE A 338 -2.42 -25.16 -12.30
CA ILE A 338 -3.27 -24.08 -11.80
C ILE A 338 -3.09 -23.87 -10.30
N ILE A 339 -3.13 -24.96 -9.52
CA ILE A 339 -2.92 -24.90 -8.06
C ILE A 339 -1.51 -24.37 -7.73
N ALA A 340 -0.49 -24.83 -8.47
CA ALA A 340 0.87 -24.32 -8.31
C ALA A 340 0.98 -22.83 -8.66
N THR A 341 0.31 -22.39 -9.72
CA THR A 341 0.26 -20.98 -10.14
C THR A 341 -0.43 -20.12 -9.08
N GLU A 342 -1.57 -20.55 -8.56
CA GLU A 342 -2.29 -19.85 -7.48
C GLU A 342 -1.42 -19.71 -6.25
N LYS A 343 -0.78 -20.80 -5.80
CA LYS A 343 0.13 -20.78 -4.63
C LYS A 343 1.27 -19.80 -4.82
N ASN A 344 1.91 -19.80 -5.99
CA ASN A 344 3.02 -18.89 -6.30
C ASN A 344 2.55 -17.42 -6.29
N MET A 345 1.38 -17.11 -6.87
CA MET A 345 0.81 -15.77 -6.87
C MET A 345 0.44 -15.30 -5.48
N LEU A 346 -0.11 -16.20 -4.63
CA LEU A 346 -0.40 -15.90 -3.24
C LEU A 346 0.87 -15.56 -2.44
N ILE A 347 1.95 -16.34 -2.66
CA ILE A 347 3.26 -16.07 -2.03
C ILE A 347 3.79 -14.71 -2.48
N GLN A 348 3.78 -14.41 -3.78
CA GLN A 348 4.21 -13.13 -4.33
C GLN A 348 3.39 -11.95 -3.79
N SER A 349 2.06 -12.10 -3.71
CA SER A 349 1.16 -11.10 -3.14
C SER A 349 1.50 -10.81 -1.67
N LYS A 350 1.68 -11.85 -0.84
CA LYS A 350 2.08 -11.67 0.56
C LYS A 350 3.47 -11.04 0.70
N GLN A 351 4.42 -11.41 -0.15
CA GLN A 351 5.75 -10.79 -0.16
C GLN A 351 5.70 -9.30 -0.55
N SER A 352 4.88 -8.94 -1.53
CA SER A 352 4.69 -7.54 -1.94
C SER A 352 4.01 -6.71 -0.85
N GLU A 353 3.01 -7.27 -0.18
CA GLU A 353 2.33 -6.66 0.95
C GLU A 353 3.30 -6.44 2.13
N TYR A 354 4.09 -7.46 2.46
CA TYR A 354 5.14 -7.35 3.49
C TYR A 354 6.15 -6.24 3.17
N LYS A 355 6.63 -6.19 1.91
CA LYS A 355 7.55 -5.11 1.48
C LYS A 355 6.90 -3.72 1.57
N ALA A 356 5.63 -3.60 1.17
CA ALA A 356 4.90 -2.34 1.27
C ALA A 356 4.76 -1.88 2.73
N ASN A 357 4.37 -2.79 3.63
CA ASN A 357 4.26 -2.52 5.06
C ASN A 357 5.62 -2.14 5.68
N LEU A 358 6.71 -2.84 5.27
CA LEU A 358 8.06 -2.54 5.72
C LEU A 358 8.51 -1.13 5.26
N ASN A 359 8.26 -0.77 4.01
CA ASN A 359 8.56 0.56 3.49
C ASN A 359 7.76 1.65 4.22
N GLN A 360 6.50 1.39 4.52
CA GLN A 360 5.65 2.29 5.30
C GLN A 360 6.18 2.46 6.73
N PHE A 361 6.61 1.37 7.37
CA PHE A 361 7.26 1.40 8.68
C PHE A 361 8.55 2.25 8.65
N TYR A 362 9.43 2.05 7.68
CA TYR A 362 10.65 2.86 7.53
C TYR A 362 10.31 4.35 7.29
N TYR A 363 9.30 4.64 6.51
CA TYR A 363 8.86 6.02 6.30
C TYR A 363 8.44 6.69 7.63
N TYR A 364 7.63 6.03 8.44
CA TYR A 364 7.21 6.57 9.73
C TYR A 364 8.35 6.68 10.75
N THR A 365 9.29 5.73 10.76
CA THR A 365 10.45 5.80 11.65
C THR A 365 11.39 6.94 11.28
N ILE A 366 11.66 7.15 10.00
CA ILE A 366 12.49 8.26 9.51
C ILE A 366 11.82 9.61 9.81
N THR A 367 10.53 9.76 9.52
CA THR A 367 9.80 11.00 9.81
C THR A 367 9.76 11.30 11.30
N GLY A 368 9.54 10.29 12.15
CA GLY A 368 9.60 10.40 13.59
C GLY A 368 10.98 10.84 14.09
N ALA A 369 12.05 10.26 13.55
CA ALA A 369 13.43 10.62 13.91
C ALA A 369 13.76 12.08 13.50
N VAL A 370 13.30 12.53 12.34
CA VAL A 370 13.48 13.92 11.89
C VAL A 370 12.74 14.89 12.81
N ILE A 371 11.49 14.59 13.18
CA ILE A 371 10.72 15.41 14.13
C ILE A 371 11.41 15.47 15.49
N PHE A 372 11.87 14.34 16.00
CA PHE A 372 12.60 14.29 17.27
C PHE A 372 13.88 15.13 17.22
N LEU A 373 14.66 15.01 16.15
CA LEU A 373 15.89 15.79 15.96
C LEU A 373 15.62 17.29 15.92
N THR A 374 14.57 17.71 15.22
CA THR A 374 14.18 19.13 15.13
C THR A 374 13.74 19.69 16.49
N LEU A 375 12.93 18.93 17.25
CA LEU A 375 12.54 19.29 18.60
C LEU A 375 13.75 19.36 19.55
N PHE A 376 14.64 18.38 19.46
CA PHE A 376 15.88 18.38 20.24
C PHE A 376 16.74 19.62 19.95
N LEU A 377 16.92 19.97 18.68
CA LEU A 377 17.67 21.16 18.29
C LEU A 377 17.03 22.47 18.78
N VAL A 378 15.70 22.55 18.79
CA VAL A 378 14.98 23.72 19.33
C VAL A 378 15.17 23.83 20.83
N ILE A 379 15.02 22.72 21.56
CA ILE A 379 15.21 22.66 23.02
C ILE A 379 16.68 22.99 23.35
N TRP A 380 17.63 22.39 22.66
CA TRP A 380 19.05 22.63 22.86
C TRP A 380 19.43 24.11 22.60
N ARG A 381 18.88 24.72 21.54
CA ARG A 381 19.09 26.16 21.25
C ARG A 381 18.53 27.06 22.37
N ARG A 382 17.33 26.75 22.89
CA ARG A 382 16.75 27.47 24.04
C ARG A 382 17.63 27.35 25.27
N TYR A 383 18.00 26.14 25.64
CA TYR A 383 18.85 25.86 26.79
C TYR A 383 20.22 26.56 26.67
N ARG A 384 20.84 26.48 25.50
CA ARG A 384 22.11 27.19 25.24
C ARG A 384 21.97 28.73 25.38
N LYS A 385 20.86 29.27 24.93
CA LYS A 385 20.57 30.71 25.03
C LYS A 385 20.39 31.14 26.52
N GLU A 386 19.73 30.33 27.33
CA GLU A 386 19.58 30.59 28.76
C GLU A 386 20.92 30.53 29.50
N ILE A 387 21.75 29.53 29.21
CA ILE A 387 23.11 29.45 29.78
C ILE A 387 23.95 30.68 29.43
N LEU A 388 23.92 31.09 28.16
CA LEU A 388 24.65 32.27 27.72
C LEU A 388 24.16 33.55 28.43
N HIS A 389 22.85 33.69 28.59
CA HIS A 389 22.26 34.82 29.28
C HIS A 389 22.63 34.82 30.78
N PHE A 390 22.65 33.64 31.42
CA PHE A 390 23.08 33.49 32.80
C PHE A 390 24.56 33.89 32.97
N LYS A 391 25.45 33.37 32.11
CA LYS A 391 26.87 33.75 32.11
C LYS A 391 27.12 35.24 31.90
N GLN A 392 26.35 35.88 31.01
CA GLN A 392 26.45 37.33 30.82
C GLN A 392 26.07 38.11 32.06
N LYS A 393 25.02 37.70 32.77
CA LYS A 393 24.64 38.36 34.05
C LYS A 393 25.72 38.17 35.13
N GLU A 394 26.30 37.01 35.19
CA GLU A 394 27.39 36.70 36.15
C GLU A 394 28.60 37.60 35.89
N ILE A 395 29.06 37.71 34.64
CA ILE A 395 30.17 38.59 34.24
C ILE A 395 29.83 40.09 34.55
N GLU A 396 28.58 40.51 34.33
CA GLU A 396 28.17 41.88 34.64
C GLU A 396 28.15 42.16 36.13
N GLN A 397 27.76 41.20 36.97
CA GLN A 397 27.82 41.29 38.42
C GLN A 397 29.26 41.37 38.91
N ASP A 398 30.14 40.49 38.46
CA ASP A 398 31.57 40.52 38.80
C ASP A 398 32.25 41.84 38.42
N LYS A 399 31.91 42.39 37.27
CA LYS A 399 32.41 43.69 36.84
C LYS A 399 31.96 44.80 37.77
N LYS A 400 30.66 44.82 38.20
CA LYS A 400 30.14 45.79 39.15
C LYS A 400 30.82 45.69 40.51
N ILE A 401 31.05 44.49 41.02
CA ILE A 401 31.78 44.28 42.27
C ILE A 401 33.20 44.78 42.13
N GLY A 402 33.86 44.51 41.00
CA GLY A 402 35.22 45.02 40.74
C GLY A 402 35.30 46.56 40.72
N GLU A 403 34.35 47.22 40.07
CA GLU A 403 34.26 48.68 40.04
C GLU A 403 34.02 49.28 41.45
N LEU A 404 33.13 48.66 42.24
CA LEU A 404 32.89 49.07 43.65
C LEU A 404 34.10 48.85 44.55
N LEU A 405 34.82 47.74 44.38
CA LEU A 405 36.06 47.48 45.11
C LEU A 405 37.13 48.51 44.80
N GLN A 406 37.33 48.85 43.51
CA GLN A 406 38.28 49.91 43.11
C GLN A 406 37.92 51.26 43.75
N GLN A 407 36.63 51.64 43.70
CA GLN A 407 36.15 52.86 44.31
C GLN A 407 36.40 52.92 45.81
N LYS A 408 36.17 51.77 46.52
CA LYS A 408 36.46 51.69 47.97
C LYS A 408 37.97 51.73 48.28
N ASP A 409 38.80 51.12 47.45
CA ASP A 409 40.27 51.21 47.60
C ASP A 409 40.79 52.64 47.42
N GLU A 410 40.25 53.38 46.44
CA GLU A 410 40.57 54.82 46.21
C GLU A 410 40.15 55.67 47.39
N GLN A 411 38.93 55.42 47.94
CA GLN A 411 38.45 56.14 49.17
C GLN A 411 39.31 55.83 50.40
N ILE A 412 39.64 54.57 50.59
CA ILE A 412 40.53 54.14 51.69
C ILE A 412 41.91 54.80 51.57
N ALA A 413 42.49 54.82 50.40
CA ALA A 413 43.80 55.42 50.11
C ALA A 413 43.79 56.94 50.31
N SER A 414 42.75 57.67 49.88
CA SER A 414 42.58 59.10 50.08
C SER A 414 42.48 59.42 51.59
N LEU A 415 41.61 58.69 52.28
CA LEU A 415 41.42 58.93 53.77
C LEU A 415 42.65 58.58 54.55
N GLN A 416 43.40 57.54 54.18
CA GLN A 416 44.70 57.23 54.80
C GLN A 416 45.74 58.34 54.61
N LYS A 417 45.78 58.89 53.39
CA LYS A 417 46.67 60.02 53.04
C LYS A 417 46.29 61.27 53.85
N GLU A 418 45.00 61.52 53.96
CA GLU A 418 44.49 62.66 54.76
C GLU A 418 44.86 62.57 56.24
N ILE A 419 44.65 61.37 56.85
CA ILE A 419 45.06 61.11 58.22
C ILE A 419 46.57 61.30 58.44
N ALA A 420 47.39 61.01 57.44
CA ALA A 420 48.84 61.09 57.51
C ALA A 420 49.40 62.52 57.33
N LEU A 421 48.73 63.36 56.52
CA LEU A 421 49.26 64.66 56.11
C LEU A 421 48.80 65.82 56.97
N HIS A 422 47.67 65.71 57.66
CA HIS A 422 47.09 66.84 58.42
C HIS A 422 47.26 66.67 59.91
N ASN A 423 47.55 67.77 60.60
CA ASN A 423 47.73 67.85 62.05
C ASN A 423 46.37 68.04 62.78
N TYR A 424 45.49 67.03 62.65
CA TYR A 424 44.15 67.04 63.27
C TYR A 424 44.19 66.95 64.78
N SER A 425 43.16 67.45 65.44
CA SER A 425 42.92 67.23 66.86
C SER A 425 42.67 65.74 67.13
N GLN A 426 42.85 65.32 68.39
CA GLN A 426 42.77 63.92 68.78
C GLN A 426 41.34 63.34 68.52
N ALA A 427 40.29 64.18 68.66
CA ALA A 427 38.89 63.81 68.36
C ALA A 427 38.63 63.63 66.88
N GLU A 428 39.14 64.52 66.01
CA GLU A 428 39.00 64.44 64.55
C GLU A 428 39.75 63.20 64.01
N LYS A 429 40.96 62.92 64.54
CA LYS A 429 41.69 61.70 64.20
C LYS A 429 40.92 60.39 64.54
N GLN A 430 40.16 60.45 65.63
CA GLN A 430 39.36 59.29 66.03
C GLN A 430 38.17 59.08 65.04
N ASN A 431 37.45 60.12 64.67
CA ASN A 431 36.35 60.04 63.71
C ASN A 431 36.83 59.53 62.37
N LEU A 432 37.95 60.05 61.82
CA LEU A 432 38.53 59.57 60.58
C LEU A 432 38.99 58.12 60.62
N LYS A 433 39.46 57.64 61.79
CA LYS A 433 39.78 56.22 61.94
C LYS A 433 38.54 55.32 61.99
N GLU A 434 37.42 55.82 62.53
CA GLU A 434 36.14 55.09 62.49
C GLU A 434 35.61 55.01 61.09
N GLU A 435 35.66 56.11 60.34
CA GLU A 435 35.26 56.10 58.88
C GLU A 435 36.13 55.13 58.08
N LEU A 436 37.45 55.15 58.32
CA LEU A 436 38.38 54.21 57.69
C LEU A 436 38.06 52.77 58.05
N HIS A 437 37.63 52.53 59.27
CA HIS A 437 37.22 51.20 59.70
C HIS A 437 35.94 50.72 58.98
N ILE A 438 34.96 51.58 58.84
CA ILE A 438 33.73 51.34 58.13
C ILE A 438 34.03 50.97 56.64
N LEU A 439 34.81 51.80 55.95
CA LEU A 439 35.19 51.57 54.55
C LEU A 439 35.94 50.23 54.36
N LYS A 440 36.85 49.90 55.31
CA LYS A 440 37.52 48.59 55.27
C LYS A 440 36.58 47.41 55.51
N THR A 441 35.57 47.57 56.34
CA THR A 441 34.55 46.56 56.58
C THR A 441 33.65 46.37 55.37
N GLU A 442 33.21 47.44 54.71
CA GLU A 442 32.45 47.39 53.50
C GLU A 442 33.23 46.74 52.35
N ARG A 443 34.52 47.10 52.17
CA ARG A 443 35.42 46.47 51.25
C ARG A 443 35.53 44.98 51.47
N GLN A 444 35.67 44.55 52.74
CA GLN A 444 35.74 43.15 53.09
C GLN A 444 34.45 42.40 52.81
N ALA A 445 33.29 43.06 52.95
CA ALA A 445 32.00 42.47 52.57
C ALA A 445 31.90 42.22 51.05
N LEU A 446 32.34 43.19 50.23
CA LEU A 446 32.39 43.03 48.78
C LEU A 446 33.36 41.92 48.32
N LEU A 447 34.52 41.79 48.97
CA LEU A 447 35.45 40.71 48.68
C LEU A 447 34.85 39.35 49.05
N ASN A 448 34.08 39.27 50.12
CA ASN A 448 33.39 38.03 50.50
C ASN A 448 32.31 37.66 49.50
N GLU A 449 31.52 38.65 49.02
CA GLU A 449 30.50 38.45 47.99
C GLU A 449 31.12 37.98 46.66
N SER A 450 32.21 38.61 46.21
CA SER A 450 32.94 38.16 45.01
C SER A 450 33.45 36.72 45.14
N TYR A 451 34.01 36.38 46.30
CA TYR A 451 34.52 35.03 46.54
C TYR A 451 33.42 33.97 46.53
N GLU A 452 32.25 34.25 47.16
CA GLU A 452 31.11 33.31 47.20
C GLU A 452 30.53 33.02 45.81
N HIS A 453 30.74 33.93 44.84
CA HIS A 453 30.33 33.77 43.46
C HIS A 453 31.43 33.19 42.57
N SER A 454 32.64 33.03 43.07
CA SER A 454 33.76 32.50 42.26
C SER A 454 33.56 31.03 41.89
N GLU A 455 34.00 30.65 40.68
CA GLU A 455 33.89 29.26 40.16
C GLU A 455 34.59 28.28 41.13
N VAL A 456 35.71 28.65 41.73
CA VAL A 456 36.45 27.77 42.63
C VAL A 456 35.73 27.55 43.94
N TYR A 457 35.07 28.57 44.51
CA TYR A 457 34.26 28.44 45.74
C TYR A 457 33.01 27.59 45.48
N VAL A 458 32.31 27.82 44.38
CA VAL A 458 31.15 27.03 43.99
C VAL A 458 31.52 25.57 43.77
N LYS A 459 32.67 25.29 43.14
CA LYS A 459 33.23 23.95 42.98
C LYS A 459 33.57 23.31 44.34
N MET A 460 34.22 24.02 45.20
CA MET A 460 34.56 23.58 46.57
C MET A 460 33.29 23.19 47.35
N LYS A 461 32.27 24.03 47.32
CA LYS A 461 30.97 23.81 47.99
C LYS A 461 30.27 22.57 47.48
N ARG A 462 30.29 22.32 46.15
CA ARG A 462 29.76 21.10 45.55
C ARG A 462 30.50 19.84 46.01
N ILE A 463 31.82 19.87 46.03
CA ILE A 463 32.65 18.74 46.48
C ILE A 463 32.38 18.43 47.95
N ILE A 464 32.35 19.46 48.82
CA ILE A 464 32.06 19.30 50.25
C ILE A 464 30.64 18.72 50.46
N GLN A 465 29.65 19.19 49.70
CA GLN A 465 28.27 18.68 49.79
C GLN A 465 28.16 17.22 49.36
N ALA A 466 28.88 16.82 48.29
CA ALA A 466 28.91 15.45 47.80
C ALA A 466 29.53 14.50 48.85
N TYR A 467 30.64 14.90 49.48
CA TYR A 467 31.26 14.14 50.57
C TYR A 467 30.34 13.99 51.80
N LYS A 468 29.55 15.02 52.15
CA LYS A 468 28.58 14.95 53.25
C LYS A 468 27.42 13.99 53.01
N LYS A 469 27.10 13.70 51.73
CA LYS A 469 26.02 12.78 51.32
C LYS A 469 26.48 11.33 51.10
N THR A 470 27.69 10.97 51.47
CA THR A 470 28.29 9.64 51.22
C THR A 470 28.39 9.25 49.72
N ASP A 471 28.20 10.20 48.83
CA ASP A 471 28.39 10.00 47.42
C ASP A 471 29.84 10.32 47.05
N LYS A 472 30.57 9.32 46.50
CA LYS A 472 31.95 9.53 46.04
C LYS A 472 31.88 10.43 44.79
N SER A 473 32.09 11.73 45.02
CA SER A 473 32.19 12.67 43.90
C SER A 473 33.37 12.30 42.99
N SER A 474 33.13 12.25 41.69
CA SER A 474 34.19 12.12 40.68
C SER A 474 34.91 13.46 40.45
N GLU A 475 34.42 14.56 40.99
CA GLU A 475 35.06 15.88 40.88
C GLU A 475 36.15 16.04 41.94
N HIS A 476 37.34 16.41 41.49
CA HIS A 476 38.50 16.72 42.31
C HIS A 476 39.03 18.09 41.97
N PHE A 477 39.70 18.74 42.93
CA PHE A 477 40.44 19.97 42.66
C PHE A 477 41.64 19.67 41.77
N SER A 478 41.75 20.40 40.65
CA SER A 478 42.96 20.41 39.82
C SER A 478 44.03 21.32 40.45
N GLU A 479 45.27 21.26 39.97
CA GLU A 479 46.32 22.19 40.37
C GLU A 479 45.94 23.65 40.08
N GLU A 480 45.21 23.90 39.02
CA GLU A 480 44.72 25.24 38.64
C GLU A 480 43.66 25.74 39.62
N ASP A 481 42.74 24.88 40.05
CA ASP A 481 41.74 25.20 41.08
C ASP A 481 42.41 25.56 42.41
N TRP A 482 43.46 24.83 42.81
CA TRP A 482 44.20 25.13 44.02
C TRP A 482 44.94 26.48 43.94
N LYS A 483 45.59 26.78 42.82
CA LYS A 483 46.22 28.08 42.59
C LYS A 483 45.23 29.23 42.67
N GLN A 484 44.05 29.04 42.05
CA GLN A 484 43.00 30.05 42.08
C GLN A 484 42.46 30.23 43.51
N LEU A 485 42.21 29.15 44.22
CA LEU A 485 41.76 29.20 45.63
C LEU A 485 42.75 29.92 46.52
N ILE A 486 44.06 29.65 46.38
CA ILE A 486 45.13 30.34 47.12
C ILE A 486 45.12 31.84 46.76
N ALA A 487 45.05 32.19 45.51
CA ALA A 487 45.06 33.58 45.06
C ALA A 487 43.85 34.36 45.60
N GLU A 488 42.66 33.80 45.56
CA GLU A 488 41.42 34.40 46.09
C GLU A 488 41.46 34.51 47.61
N THR A 489 42.00 33.50 48.31
CA THR A 489 42.22 33.53 49.75
C THR A 489 43.21 34.60 50.16
N ASP A 490 44.31 34.73 49.40
CA ASP A 490 45.34 35.74 49.68
C ASP A 490 44.83 37.17 49.39
N MET A 491 44.05 37.36 48.39
CA MET A 491 43.40 38.66 48.09
C MET A 491 42.44 39.04 49.23
N ARG A 492 41.71 38.09 49.77
CA ARG A 492 40.70 38.28 50.79
C ARG A 492 41.36 38.56 52.21
N TRP A 493 42.39 37.84 52.51
CA TRP A 493 43.02 37.85 53.82
C TRP A 493 44.43 38.47 53.83
N ASN A 494 44.75 39.39 52.95
CA ASN A 494 45.99 40.12 52.86
C ASN A 494 47.24 39.23 52.85
N ASN A 495 47.34 38.40 51.81
CA ASN A 495 48.45 37.45 51.59
C ASN A 495 48.67 36.49 52.76
N ILE A 496 47.58 35.95 53.31
CA ILE A 496 47.60 35.10 54.53
C ILE A 496 48.43 33.83 54.31
N THR A 497 48.35 33.23 53.09
CA THR A 497 49.10 31.98 52.76
C THR A 497 50.60 32.23 52.72
N LEU A 498 51.03 33.34 52.11
CA LEU A 498 52.42 33.77 52.09
C LEU A 498 52.92 34.12 53.53
N ARG A 499 52.10 34.79 54.29
CA ARG A 499 52.45 35.15 55.72
C ARG A 499 52.54 33.91 56.58
N LEU A 500 51.73 32.93 56.43
CA LEU A 500 51.79 31.65 57.11
C LEU A 500 53.02 30.84 56.69
N ALA A 501 53.28 30.74 55.38
CA ALA A 501 54.45 30.02 54.84
C ALA A 501 55.79 30.65 55.26
N THR A 502 55.84 31.97 55.41
CA THR A 502 57.08 32.65 55.92
C THR A 502 57.27 32.49 57.40
N ARG A 503 56.20 32.27 58.15
CA ARG A 503 56.26 32.15 59.60
C ARG A 503 56.37 30.71 60.16
N TYR A 504 55.86 29.76 59.31
CA TYR A 504 55.81 28.35 59.65
C TYR A 504 56.25 27.53 58.43
N PRO A 505 57.03 26.47 58.58
CA PRO A 505 57.46 25.59 57.44
C PRO A 505 56.31 24.67 56.99
N LEU A 506 55.30 25.26 56.38
CA LEU A 506 54.11 24.55 55.92
C LEU A 506 54.38 23.86 54.54
N SER A 507 53.96 22.62 54.44
CA SER A 507 53.86 21.91 53.17
C SER A 507 52.73 22.44 52.26
N GLN A 508 52.74 22.16 50.98
CA GLN A 508 51.73 22.61 50.06
C GLN A 508 50.31 22.09 50.43
N ASN A 509 50.23 20.88 50.94
CA ASN A 509 48.96 20.30 51.41
C ASN A 509 48.43 21.03 52.67
N GLU A 510 49.31 21.47 53.53
CA GLU A 510 48.91 22.25 54.74
C GLU A 510 48.45 23.66 54.37
N ILE A 511 49.05 24.27 53.31
CA ILE A 511 48.60 25.54 52.76
C ILE A 511 47.21 25.36 52.16
N HIS A 512 46.99 24.29 51.38
CA HIS A 512 45.66 23.95 50.84
C HIS A 512 44.61 23.80 51.92
N LEU A 513 44.96 23.10 53.02
CA LEU A 513 44.09 22.93 54.17
C LEU A 513 43.76 24.28 54.82
N CYS A 514 44.75 25.18 55.00
CA CYS A 514 44.51 26.53 55.49
C CYS A 514 43.50 27.31 54.65
N CYS A 515 43.61 27.22 53.31
CA CYS A 515 42.67 27.87 52.38
C CYS A 515 41.24 27.32 52.51
N LEU A 516 41.06 26.04 52.87
CA LEU A 516 39.73 25.43 53.02
C LEU A 516 39.07 25.80 54.38
N TYR A 517 39.90 26.17 55.39
CA TYR A 517 39.41 26.54 56.74
C TYR A 517 39.16 28.04 56.90
N LEU A 518 39.76 28.87 56.08
CA LEU A 518 39.55 30.32 56.08
C LEU A 518 38.34 30.72 55.22
#